data_aeecbadc6baf6f14152a3974063d6478
#
_entry.id   aeecbadc6baf6f14152a3974063d6478
#
_cell.length_a   1.000
_cell.length_b   1.000
_cell.length_c   1.000
_cell.angle_alpha   90.00
_cell.angle_beta   90.00
_cell.angle_gamma   90.00
#
_symmetry.space_group_name_H-M   'P 1'
#
loop_
_entity.id
_entity.type
_entity.pdbx_description
1 polymer ?
#
loop_
_entity_poly.entity_id
_entity_poly.type
_entity_poly.pdbx_seq_one_letter_code
_entity_poly.pdbx_strand_id
1 'polypeptide(L)'
;MVIWRSVVGKMWLTIMGLVGVVIITIGLFLLEYIDLKFSDPVKIKHLFIYSGIVGFLLTTFFAFFLLTKITNPLREMTDAANRVAQGDYTTRVAIRSKDEIGELANTFNQMASELQTLIRDIQHERDHLSSVLRSMTDSVISFDAEGEVILTNPQGQHLIEEWNSVDWSDEDAPVRDAHVPGPLRESFRNVIATGNDLTAKVHVKSGVWSVVMTPLAATDSVRGAVAVLRDVTEEFRVDKMRKDFVANVSHEIRTPLSMVQGYSEALMDDIAASPEERRELVQVIHDESLRMGRLVKDLLDLARMEAGYLEMNFQHLDMNALLSRVYRKFAALAKERQIALSKSEEDPSLMLEAGDGDRLEQVLTNLMDNALRHTPSGASIELRASRVEKDDGEWIEIQIIDEGQGIPPEDLPYIFERFYKADKARKRGASGGTGLGLAIVKNLIVAHGGTIGAVSEIGVGTTFTILLPTTTRSASS
;
A
#
# COMPACT_ATOMS: atom_id res chain seq x y z
N MET A 1 8.62 -57.99 -36.35
CA MET A 1 8.18 -57.17 -37.50
C MET A 1 8.83 -55.77 -37.54
N VAL A 2 9.74 -55.40 -36.62
CA VAL A 2 10.34 -54.06 -36.51
C VAL A 2 11.66 -53.95 -37.29
N ILE A 3 12.38 -55.01 -37.51
CA ILE A 3 13.71 -55.01 -38.14
C ILE A 3 13.66 -54.54 -39.65
N TRP A 4 12.56 -54.79 -40.35
CA TRP A 4 12.40 -54.46 -41.76
C TRP A 4 12.14 -53.00 -42.06
N ARG A 5 11.76 -52.17 -41.08
CA ARG A 5 11.51 -50.72 -41.24
C ARG A 5 12.72 -49.86 -40.85
N SER A 6 13.67 -50.42 -40.11
CA SER A 6 14.86 -49.67 -39.67
C SER A 6 15.87 -49.59 -40.85
N VAL A 7 16.48 -48.40 -41.05
CA VAL A 7 17.58 -48.17 -42.02
C VAL A 7 18.69 -49.18 -41.77
N VAL A 8 18.95 -49.52 -40.52
CA VAL A 8 19.90 -50.51 -40.05
C VAL A 8 19.55 -51.92 -40.53
N GLY A 9 18.29 -52.33 -40.36
CA GLY A 9 17.82 -53.63 -40.82
C GLY A 9 17.87 -53.75 -42.33
N LYS A 10 17.55 -52.68 -43.05
CA LYS A 10 17.70 -52.64 -44.53
C LYS A 10 19.15 -52.73 -44.95
N MET A 11 20.06 -51.99 -44.31
CA MET A 11 21.49 -51.98 -44.61
C MET A 11 22.13 -53.34 -44.31
N TRP A 12 21.76 -53.97 -43.16
CA TRP A 12 22.19 -55.32 -42.84
C TRP A 12 21.74 -56.38 -43.89
N LEU A 13 20.45 -56.34 -44.27
CA LEU A 13 19.88 -57.18 -45.33
C LEU A 13 20.54 -56.97 -46.66
N THR A 14 20.84 -55.70 -47.04
CA THR A 14 21.50 -55.39 -48.28
C THR A 14 22.94 -55.89 -48.34
N ILE A 15 23.68 -55.71 -47.24
CA ILE A 15 25.06 -56.20 -47.10
C ILE A 15 25.10 -57.75 -47.15
N MET A 16 24.21 -58.42 -46.36
CA MET A 16 24.10 -59.85 -46.36
C MET A 16 23.67 -60.42 -47.72
N GLY A 17 22.70 -59.77 -48.36
CA GLY A 17 22.26 -60.13 -49.72
C GLY A 17 23.36 -59.99 -50.75
N LEU A 18 24.09 -58.84 -50.73
CA LEU A 18 25.20 -58.60 -51.65
C LEU A 18 26.32 -59.59 -51.46
N VAL A 19 26.73 -59.88 -50.22
CA VAL A 19 27.76 -60.87 -49.90
C VAL A 19 27.31 -62.28 -50.29
N GLY A 20 26.03 -62.59 -50.04
CA GLY A 20 25.46 -63.87 -50.49
C GLY A 20 25.51 -64.03 -52.03
N VAL A 21 25.09 -63.00 -52.77
CA VAL A 21 25.14 -62.99 -54.22
C VAL A 21 26.59 -63.12 -54.74
N VAL A 22 27.53 -62.36 -54.15
CA VAL A 22 28.96 -62.45 -54.55
C VAL A 22 29.52 -63.85 -54.29
N ILE A 23 29.24 -64.45 -53.10
CA ILE A 23 29.71 -65.78 -52.77
C ILE A 23 29.11 -66.85 -53.69
N ILE A 24 27.81 -66.74 -54.01
CA ILE A 24 27.11 -67.63 -54.92
C ILE A 24 27.68 -67.49 -56.33
N THR A 25 27.84 -66.25 -56.83
CA THR A 25 28.35 -66.00 -58.18
C THR A 25 29.79 -66.50 -58.36
N ILE A 26 30.67 -66.20 -57.41
CA ILE A 26 32.05 -66.69 -57.40
C ILE A 26 32.04 -68.20 -57.24
N GLY A 27 31.14 -68.73 -56.40
CA GLY A 27 31.00 -70.19 -56.20
C GLY A 27 30.63 -70.90 -57.48
N LEU A 28 29.62 -70.46 -58.18
CA LEU A 28 29.19 -71.12 -59.42
C LEU A 28 30.31 -71.07 -60.45
N PHE A 29 30.96 -69.95 -60.67
CA PHE A 29 32.06 -69.84 -61.64
C PHE A 29 33.28 -70.68 -61.31
N LEU A 30 33.64 -70.78 -60.03
CA LEU A 30 34.81 -71.49 -59.61
C LEU A 30 34.54 -73.04 -59.55
N LEU A 31 33.31 -73.46 -59.22
CA LEU A 31 32.92 -74.83 -59.25
C LEU A 31 33.03 -75.45 -60.66
N GLU A 32 32.58 -74.71 -61.67
CA GLU A 32 32.69 -75.07 -63.09
C GLU A 32 34.14 -75.06 -63.55
N TYR A 33 34.94 -74.06 -63.16
CA TYR A 33 36.36 -73.98 -63.43
C TYR A 33 37.18 -75.15 -62.84
N ILE A 34 36.84 -75.59 -61.60
CA ILE A 34 37.49 -76.66 -60.91
C ILE A 34 37.21 -78.02 -61.63
N ASP A 35 36.00 -78.26 -62.13
CA ASP A 35 35.66 -79.44 -62.87
C ASP A 35 36.42 -79.53 -64.20
N LEU A 36 36.72 -78.41 -64.86
CA LEU A 36 37.43 -78.38 -66.14
C LEU A 36 38.96 -78.51 -66.01
N LYS A 37 39.60 -78.16 -64.91
CA LYS A 37 41.06 -77.98 -64.80
C LYS A 37 41.75 -79.02 -63.86
N PHE A 38 41.03 -79.65 -62.92
CA PHE A 38 41.65 -80.50 -61.88
C PHE A 38 41.23 -81.95 -61.97
N SER A 39 42.22 -82.89 -61.74
CA SER A 39 42.02 -84.30 -61.81
C SER A 39 41.30 -84.91 -60.55
N ASP A 40 41.21 -84.19 -59.48
CA ASP A 40 40.46 -84.56 -58.25
C ASP A 40 39.61 -83.35 -57.77
N PRO A 41 38.49 -83.10 -58.48
CA PRO A 41 37.68 -81.84 -58.19
C PRO A 41 36.93 -81.88 -56.91
N VAL A 42 36.66 -83.06 -56.31
CA VAL A 42 35.80 -83.18 -55.14
C VAL A 42 36.38 -82.56 -53.88
N LYS A 43 37.69 -82.77 -53.62
CA LYS A 43 38.34 -82.15 -52.44
C LYS A 43 38.47 -80.69 -52.52
N ILE A 44 38.71 -80.14 -53.71
CA ILE A 44 38.82 -78.69 -53.95
C ILE A 44 37.46 -78.02 -53.84
N LYS A 45 36.38 -78.63 -54.30
CA LYS A 45 35.01 -78.13 -54.11
C LYS A 45 34.63 -78.05 -52.66
N HIS A 46 34.93 -79.09 -51.84
CA HIS A 46 34.70 -79.05 -50.39
C HIS A 46 35.49 -77.95 -49.70
N LEU A 47 36.76 -77.72 -50.07
CA LEU A 47 37.55 -76.63 -49.51
C LEU A 47 36.92 -75.27 -49.80
N PHE A 48 36.42 -75.12 -51.03
CA PHE A 48 35.76 -73.84 -51.48
C PHE A 48 34.44 -73.62 -50.73
N ILE A 49 33.61 -74.65 -50.58
CA ILE A 49 32.35 -74.54 -49.84
C ILE A 49 32.64 -74.20 -48.39
N TYR A 50 33.65 -74.84 -47.73
CA TYR A 50 34.01 -74.49 -46.37
C TYR A 50 34.51 -73.03 -46.25
N SER A 51 35.36 -72.58 -47.19
CA SER A 51 35.83 -71.20 -47.17
C SER A 51 34.69 -70.15 -47.37
N GLY A 52 33.71 -70.53 -48.23
CA GLY A 52 32.49 -69.67 -48.43
C GLY A 52 31.62 -69.59 -47.15
N ILE A 53 31.46 -70.76 -46.47
CA ILE A 53 30.72 -70.73 -45.16
C ILE A 53 31.44 -69.93 -44.11
N VAL A 54 32.77 -70.08 -43.97
CA VAL A 54 33.56 -69.27 -43.04
C VAL A 54 33.48 -67.73 -43.38
N GLY A 55 33.62 -67.38 -44.68
CA GLY A 55 33.48 -65.98 -45.11
C GLY A 55 32.12 -65.43 -44.83
N PHE A 56 31.04 -66.19 -45.02
CA PHE A 56 29.69 -65.76 -44.71
C PHE A 56 29.49 -65.56 -43.20
N LEU A 57 29.98 -66.47 -42.36
CA LEU A 57 29.92 -66.35 -40.89
C LEU A 57 30.70 -65.15 -40.40
N LEU A 58 31.91 -64.92 -40.90
CA LEU A 58 32.70 -63.73 -40.53
C LEU A 58 32.02 -62.42 -40.93
N THR A 59 31.44 -62.36 -42.13
CA THR A 59 30.71 -61.16 -42.59
C THR A 59 29.46 -60.92 -41.74
N THR A 60 28.73 -61.99 -41.41
CA THR A 60 27.55 -61.89 -40.50
C THR A 60 27.94 -61.38 -39.13
N PHE A 61 29.01 -61.90 -38.58
CA PHE A 61 29.58 -61.48 -37.30
C PHE A 61 30.00 -60.01 -37.33
N PHE A 62 30.72 -59.60 -38.37
CA PHE A 62 31.16 -58.21 -38.56
C PHE A 62 29.99 -57.22 -38.75
N ALA A 63 28.98 -57.60 -39.56
CA ALA A 63 27.76 -56.84 -39.69
C ALA A 63 27.00 -56.65 -38.37
N PHE A 64 26.90 -57.73 -37.58
CA PHE A 64 26.31 -57.68 -36.26
C PHE A 64 27.11 -56.78 -35.29
N PHE A 65 28.44 -56.86 -35.35
CA PHE A 65 29.32 -56.00 -34.57
C PHE A 65 29.13 -54.50 -34.91
N LEU A 66 29.11 -54.14 -36.21
CA LEU A 66 28.85 -52.76 -36.63
C LEU A 66 27.48 -52.27 -36.17
N LEU A 67 26.47 -53.16 -36.28
CA LEU A 67 25.12 -52.80 -35.80
C LEU A 67 25.11 -52.45 -34.33
N THR A 68 25.71 -53.29 -33.50
CA THR A 68 25.66 -53.10 -32.03
C THR A 68 26.60 -52.01 -31.54
N LYS A 69 27.72 -51.81 -32.16
CA LYS A 69 28.76 -50.86 -31.69
C LYS A 69 28.65 -49.47 -32.28
N ILE A 70 28.03 -49.29 -33.44
CA ILE A 70 27.92 -47.97 -34.10
C ILE A 70 26.47 -47.55 -34.23
N THR A 71 25.60 -48.36 -34.77
CA THR A 71 24.27 -47.95 -35.17
C THR A 71 23.31 -47.78 -34.01
N ASN A 72 23.33 -48.70 -33.03
CA ASN A 72 22.47 -48.60 -31.84
C ASN A 72 22.81 -47.38 -30.98
N PRO A 73 24.09 -47.08 -30.66
CA PRO A 73 24.47 -45.84 -29.99
C PRO A 73 23.99 -44.56 -30.66
N LEU A 74 24.17 -44.47 -32.00
CA LEU A 74 23.72 -43.29 -32.75
C LEU A 74 22.18 -43.15 -32.70
N ARG A 75 21.44 -44.24 -32.69
CA ARG A 75 19.99 -44.20 -32.55
C ARG A 75 19.58 -43.76 -31.15
N GLU A 76 20.23 -44.26 -30.09
CA GLU A 76 20.00 -43.79 -28.73
C GLU A 76 20.25 -42.29 -28.60
N MET A 77 21.31 -41.78 -29.23
CA MET A 77 21.59 -40.33 -29.24
C MET A 77 20.52 -39.54 -29.97
N THR A 78 20.05 -40.03 -31.14
CA THR A 78 18.98 -39.41 -31.89
C THR A 78 17.68 -39.36 -31.07
N ASP A 79 17.33 -40.45 -30.38
CA ASP A 79 16.15 -40.54 -29.56
C ASP A 79 16.26 -39.61 -28.32
N ALA A 80 17.47 -39.51 -27.74
CA ALA A 80 17.75 -38.56 -26.65
C ALA A 80 17.66 -37.10 -27.11
N ALA A 81 18.23 -36.79 -28.28
CA ALA A 81 18.14 -35.42 -28.86
C ALA A 81 16.69 -34.99 -29.14
N ASN A 82 15.86 -35.91 -29.63
CA ASN A 82 14.44 -35.65 -29.85
C ASN A 82 13.70 -35.37 -28.55
N ARG A 83 14.03 -36.06 -27.43
CA ARG A 83 13.45 -35.76 -26.12
C ARG A 83 13.87 -34.40 -25.58
N VAL A 84 15.16 -34.04 -25.71
CA VAL A 84 15.65 -32.72 -25.33
C VAL A 84 14.94 -31.63 -26.16
N ALA A 85 14.77 -31.84 -27.46
CA ALA A 85 14.02 -30.91 -28.33
C ALA A 85 12.53 -30.78 -27.93
N GLN A 86 11.93 -31.80 -27.31
CA GLN A 86 10.57 -31.77 -26.78
C GLN A 86 10.47 -31.21 -25.36
N GLY A 87 11.60 -30.73 -24.78
CA GLY A 87 11.63 -30.10 -23.47
C GLY A 87 12.07 -30.99 -22.32
N ASP A 88 12.42 -32.26 -22.57
CA ASP A 88 12.99 -33.14 -21.53
C ASP A 88 14.52 -32.97 -21.46
N TYR A 89 14.95 -31.90 -20.79
CA TYR A 89 16.38 -31.58 -20.61
C TYR A 89 17.07 -32.48 -19.59
N THR A 90 16.34 -33.38 -18.91
CA THR A 90 16.91 -34.32 -17.96
C THR A 90 17.48 -35.57 -18.62
N THR A 91 17.10 -35.81 -19.87
CA THR A 91 17.56 -37.00 -20.66
C THR A 91 19.10 -36.98 -20.78
N ARG A 92 19.70 -38.13 -20.52
CA ARG A 92 21.14 -38.39 -20.69
C ARG A 92 21.35 -39.67 -21.50
N VAL A 93 22.41 -39.67 -22.29
CA VAL A 93 22.84 -40.86 -23.08
C VAL A 93 23.86 -41.66 -22.27
N ALA A 94 23.57 -42.92 -22.04
CA ALA A 94 24.40 -43.80 -21.19
C ALA A 94 25.45 -44.63 -21.98
N ILE A 95 25.97 -44.10 -23.07
CA ILE A 95 26.96 -44.79 -23.94
C ILE A 95 28.33 -44.76 -23.25
N ARG A 96 28.84 -45.92 -22.90
CA ARG A 96 30.18 -46.11 -22.34
C ARG A 96 31.12 -46.63 -23.42
N SER A 97 31.58 -45.80 -24.33
CA SER A 97 32.62 -46.08 -25.29
C SER A 97 33.84 -45.16 -25.04
N LYS A 98 35.01 -45.59 -25.46
CA LYS A 98 36.25 -44.78 -25.40
C LYS A 98 36.68 -44.22 -26.72
N ASP A 99 35.81 -44.34 -27.72
CA ASP A 99 35.98 -43.87 -29.09
C ASP A 99 35.23 -42.56 -29.33
N GLU A 100 35.15 -42.10 -30.55
CA GLU A 100 34.49 -40.88 -31.00
C GLU A 100 32.98 -40.88 -30.64
N ILE A 101 32.35 -42.04 -30.54
CA ILE A 101 30.95 -42.20 -30.14
C ILE A 101 30.79 -41.87 -28.66
N GLY A 102 31.76 -42.29 -27.83
CA GLY A 102 31.80 -41.94 -26.41
C GLY A 102 32.03 -40.44 -26.16
N GLU A 103 32.92 -39.81 -26.95
CA GLU A 103 33.18 -38.35 -26.90
C GLU A 103 31.92 -37.55 -27.30
N LEU A 104 31.26 -38.00 -28.39
CA LEU A 104 30.00 -37.40 -28.82
C LEU A 104 28.89 -37.51 -27.77
N ALA A 105 28.77 -38.65 -27.11
CA ALA A 105 27.82 -38.86 -26.00
C ALA A 105 28.11 -37.94 -24.81
N ASN A 106 29.37 -37.76 -24.45
CA ASN A 106 29.79 -36.86 -23.36
C ASN A 106 29.47 -35.42 -23.72
N THR A 107 29.81 -34.94 -24.93
CA THR A 107 29.50 -33.60 -25.40
C THR A 107 27.99 -33.33 -25.44
N PHE A 108 27.20 -34.32 -25.90
CA PHE A 108 25.74 -34.23 -25.84
C PHE A 108 25.23 -34.10 -24.41
N ASN A 109 25.71 -34.91 -23.49
CA ASN A 109 25.31 -34.87 -22.08
C ASN A 109 25.71 -33.53 -21.42
N GLN A 110 26.86 -32.96 -21.76
CA GLN A 110 27.29 -31.64 -21.30
C GLN A 110 26.34 -30.54 -21.81
N MET A 111 26.05 -30.54 -23.12
CA MET A 111 25.10 -29.59 -23.74
C MET A 111 23.71 -29.68 -23.09
N ALA A 112 23.20 -30.90 -22.88
CA ALA A 112 21.91 -31.11 -22.22
C ALA A 112 21.92 -30.60 -20.77
N SER A 113 23.06 -30.73 -20.05
CA SER A 113 23.23 -30.21 -18.71
C SER A 113 23.24 -28.68 -18.66
N GLU A 114 23.96 -28.04 -19.60
CA GLU A 114 24.01 -26.58 -19.70
C GLU A 114 22.64 -25.99 -20.05
N LEU A 115 21.92 -26.58 -21.00
CA LEU A 115 20.54 -26.20 -21.34
C LEU A 115 19.61 -26.33 -20.13
N GLN A 116 19.69 -27.42 -19.40
CA GLN A 116 18.90 -27.65 -18.19
C GLN A 116 19.16 -26.55 -17.14
N THR A 117 20.42 -26.18 -16.94
CA THR A 117 20.81 -25.12 -16.01
C THR A 117 20.28 -23.76 -16.46
N LEU A 118 20.50 -23.39 -17.72
CA LEU A 118 20.01 -22.12 -18.28
C LEU A 118 18.48 -21.96 -18.18
N ILE A 119 17.73 -23.02 -18.52
CA ILE A 119 16.27 -22.99 -18.43
C ILE A 119 15.82 -22.83 -16.96
N ARG A 120 16.49 -23.52 -16.04
CA ARG A 120 16.19 -23.41 -14.61
C ARG A 120 16.51 -22.00 -14.10
N ASP A 121 17.62 -21.42 -14.49
CA ASP A 121 18.02 -20.08 -14.09
C ASP A 121 17.01 -19.02 -14.59
N ILE A 122 16.59 -19.11 -15.86
CA ILE A 122 15.55 -18.22 -16.43
C ILE A 122 14.23 -18.39 -15.66
N GLN A 123 13.82 -19.63 -15.35
CA GLN A 123 12.60 -19.86 -14.57
C GLN A 123 12.71 -19.27 -13.17
N HIS A 124 13.85 -19.45 -12.50
CA HIS A 124 14.13 -18.91 -11.18
C HIS A 124 14.06 -17.38 -11.17
N GLU A 125 14.68 -16.74 -12.16
CA GLU A 125 14.67 -15.28 -12.28
C GLU A 125 13.26 -14.74 -12.55
N ARG A 126 12.51 -15.40 -13.45
CA ARG A 126 11.11 -15.04 -13.69
C ARG A 126 10.24 -15.18 -12.44
N ASP A 127 10.39 -16.28 -11.69
CA ASP A 127 9.62 -16.53 -10.48
C ASP A 127 10.02 -15.55 -9.37
N HIS A 128 11.30 -15.17 -9.30
CA HIS A 128 11.79 -14.13 -8.40
C HIS A 128 11.16 -12.76 -8.72
N LEU A 129 11.21 -12.33 -9.96
CA LEU A 129 10.59 -11.06 -10.41
C LEU A 129 9.08 -11.06 -10.15
N SER A 130 8.39 -12.17 -10.41
CA SER A 130 6.96 -12.32 -10.12
C SER A 130 6.67 -12.19 -8.63
N SER A 131 7.53 -12.78 -7.76
CA SER A 131 7.39 -12.69 -6.31
C SER A 131 7.62 -11.26 -5.81
N VAL A 132 8.61 -10.55 -6.34
CA VAL A 132 8.85 -9.13 -6.03
C VAL A 132 7.63 -8.30 -6.38
N LEU A 133 7.11 -8.42 -7.60
CA LEU A 133 5.91 -7.68 -8.03
C LEU A 133 4.69 -7.98 -7.16
N ARG A 134 4.50 -9.24 -6.74
CA ARG A 134 3.38 -9.63 -5.86
C ARG A 134 3.51 -9.10 -4.44
N SER A 135 4.73 -8.97 -3.93
CA SER A 135 4.99 -8.49 -2.57
C SER A 135 5.02 -6.97 -2.44
N MET A 136 5.05 -6.24 -3.55
CA MET A 136 4.99 -4.78 -3.54
C MET A 136 3.65 -4.29 -3.00
N THR A 137 3.69 -3.31 -2.11
CA THR A 137 2.50 -2.61 -1.58
C THR A 137 1.94 -1.59 -2.57
N ASP A 138 2.81 -1.04 -3.42
CA ASP A 138 2.43 -0.10 -4.46
C ASP A 138 1.78 -0.83 -5.64
N SER A 139 0.81 -0.19 -6.27
CA SER A 139 0.18 -0.71 -7.49
C SER A 139 1.08 -0.50 -8.69
N VAL A 140 1.37 -1.57 -9.43
CA VAL A 140 2.18 -1.52 -10.66
C VAL A 140 1.32 -1.95 -11.83
N ILE A 141 1.23 -1.10 -12.85
CA ILE A 141 0.44 -1.33 -14.06
C ILE A 141 1.30 -0.98 -15.27
N SER A 142 1.42 -1.90 -16.21
CA SER A 142 2.11 -1.68 -17.48
C SER A 142 1.11 -1.66 -18.61
N PHE A 143 1.21 -0.66 -19.47
CA PHE A 143 0.38 -0.44 -20.64
C PHE A 143 1.22 -0.54 -21.92
N ASP A 144 0.60 -1.01 -23.01
CA ASP A 144 1.17 -0.85 -24.35
C ASP A 144 0.97 0.58 -24.90
N ALA A 145 1.40 0.82 -26.14
CA ALA A 145 1.26 2.13 -26.77
C ALA A 145 -0.19 2.52 -27.06
N GLU A 146 -1.09 1.55 -27.12
CA GLU A 146 -2.53 1.70 -27.33
C GLU A 146 -3.31 1.86 -26.02
N GLY A 147 -2.64 1.69 -24.85
CA GLY A 147 -3.21 1.82 -23.51
C GLY A 147 -3.82 0.54 -22.96
N GLU A 148 -3.59 -0.62 -23.61
CA GLU A 148 -4.00 -1.92 -23.09
C GLU A 148 -3.07 -2.37 -21.96
N VAL A 149 -3.64 -3.02 -20.93
CA VAL A 149 -2.86 -3.52 -19.80
C VAL A 149 -2.08 -4.76 -20.19
N ILE A 150 -0.75 -4.66 -20.21
CA ILE A 150 0.15 -5.80 -20.51
C ILE A 150 0.42 -6.62 -19.25
N LEU A 151 0.66 -5.94 -18.12
CA LEU A 151 1.02 -6.56 -16.85
C LEU A 151 0.51 -5.72 -15.69
N THR A 152 0.08 -6.39 -14.64
CA THR A 152 -0.26 -5.75 -13.36
C THR A 152 0.10 -6.67 -12.19
N ASN A 153 0.42 -6.08 -11.05
CA ASN A 153 0.49 -6.81 -9.79
C ASN A 153 -0.91 -6.89 -9.13
N PRO A 154 -1.11 -7.68 -8.05
CA PRO A 154 -2.42 -7.82 -7.42
C PRO A 154 -3.03 -6.50 -6.95
N GLN A 155 -2.21 -5.58 -6.42
CA GLN A 155 -2.64 -4.26 -5.98
C GLN A 155 -3.11 -3.39 -7.16
N GLY A 156 -2.37 -3.42 -8.28
CA GLY A 156 -2.73 -2.72 -9.51
C GLY A 156 -4.02 -3.26 -10.12
N GLN A 157 -4.23 -4.57 -10.10
CA GLN A 157 -5.46 -5.18 -10.59
C GLN A 157 -6.67 -4.71 -9.77
N HIS A 158 -6.58 -4.75 -8.44
CA HIS A 158 -7.64 -4.27 -7.56
C HIS A 158 -7.94 -2.78 -7.80
N LEU A 159 -6.91 -1.97 -7.99
CA LEU A 159 -7.06 -0.55 -8.27
C LEU A 159 -7.76 -0.27 -9.60
N ILE A 160 -7.42 -1.02 -10.65
CA ILE A 160 -8.08 -0.91 -11.97
C ILE A 160 -9.58 -1.27 -11.83
N GLU A 161 -9.91 -2.35 -11.14
CA GLU A 161 -11.29 -2.78 -10.92
C GLU A 161 -12.08 -1.70 -10.15
N GLU A 162 -11.48 -1.13 -9.10
CA GLU A 162 -12.11 -0.05 -8.32
C GLU A 162 -12.33 1.21 -9.17
N TRP A 163 -11.32 1.66 -9.92
CA TRP A 163 -11.39 2.87 -10.71
C TRP A 163 -12.28 2.73 -11.94
N ASN A 164 -12.36 1.54 -12.55
CA ASN A 164 -13.28 1.27 -13.65
C ASN A 164 -14.75 1.22 -13.19
N SER A 165 -15.01 1.04 -11.89
CA SER A 165 -16.37 1.13 -11.34
C SER A 165 -16.87 2.58 -11.19
N VAL A 166 -16.02 3.57 -11.42
CA VAL A 166 -16.33 5.01 -11.34
C VAL A 166 -16.60 5.53 -12.75
N ASP A 167 -17.73 6.21 -12.92
CA ASP A 167 -18.08 6.87 -14.19
C ASP A 167 -17.20 8.12 -14.36
N TRP A 168 -16.22 8.02 -15.23
CA TRP A 168 -15.35 9.13 -15.62
C TRP A 168 -15.96 9.78 -16.87
N SER A 169 -16.82 10.78 -16.67
CA SER A 169 -17.47 11.54 -17.74
C SER A 169 -16.45 12.45 -18.46
N ASP A 170 -15.63 11.86 -19.31
CA ASP A 170 -14.75 12.59 -20.22
C ASP A 170 -15.29 12.38 -21.65
N GLU A 171 -16.21 13.22 -22.08
CA GLU A 171 -16.87 13.15 -23.40
C GLU A 171 -15.89 13.33 -24.58
N ASP A 172 -14.63 13.78 -24.32
CA ASP A 172 -13.62 14.11 -25.33
C ASP A 172 -12.44 13.12 -25.42
N ALA A 173 -12.48 11.97 -24.73
CA ALA A 173 -11.37 11.03 -24.78
C ALA A 173 -11.31 10.30 -26.13
N PRO A 174 -10.19 10.37 -26.90
CA PRO A 174 -10.04 9.60 -28.12
C PRO A 174 -10.13 8.09 -27.79
N VAL A 175 -10.78 7.34 -28.69
CA VAL A 175 -11.10 5.90 -28.56
C VAL A 175 -9.86 5.04 -28.21
N ARG A 176 -8.65 5.50 -28.53
CA ARG A 176 -7.39 4.79 -28.26
C ARG A 176 -7.02 4.67 -26.78
N ASP A 177 -7.50 5.59 -25.92
CA ASP A 177 -7.16 5.60 -24.50
C ASP A 177 -8.27 5.03 -23.61
N ALA A 178 -9.28 4.39 -24.21
CA ALA A 178 -10.49 3.91 -23.50
C ALA A 178 -10.18 2.87 -22.40
N HIS A 179 -9.05 2.15 -22.50
CA HIS A 179 -8.65 1.11 -21.56
C HIS A 179 -7.78 1.61 -20.40
N VAL A 180 -7.18 2.81 -20.56
CA VAL A 180 -6.45 3.45 -19.45
C VAL A 180 -7.46 4.07 -18.48
N PRO A 181 -7.38 3.75 -17.16
CA PRO A 181 -8.24 4.37 -16.16
C PRO A 181 -8.24 5.90 -16.24
N GLY A 182 -9.43 6.52 -16.14
CA GLY A 182 -9.62 7.96 -16.32
C GLY A 182 -8.55 8.84 -15.67
N PRO A 183 -8.22 8.63 -14.36
CA PRO A 183 -7.21 9.43 -13.67
C PRO A 183 -5.80 9.35 -14.24
N LEU A 184 -5.47 8.33 -15.03
CA LEU A 184 -4.14 8.12 -15.60
C LEU A 184 -4.02 8.58 -17.06
N ARG A 185 -5.13 8.88 -17.74
CA ARG A 185 -5.14 9.17 -19.19
C ARG A 185 -4.23 10.33 -19.59
N GLU A 186 -4.31 11.44 -18.86
CA GLU A 186 -3.48 12.61 -19.14
C GLU A 186 -1.98 12.29 -18.96
N SER A 187 -1.63 11.62 -17.86
CA SER A 187 -0.26 11.19 -17.57
C SER A 187 0.25 10.23 -18.64
N PHE A 188 -0.57 9.27 -19.05
CA PHE A 188 -0.23 8.29 -20.08
C PHE A 188 0.04 8.97 -21.44
N ARG A 189 -0.87 9.85 -21.90
CA ARG A 189 -0.68 10.60 -23.16
C ARG A 189 0.61 11.42 -23.15
N ASN A 190 0.89 12.08 -22.04
CA ASN A 190 2.09 12.88 -21.90
C ASN A 190 3.36 12.03 -22.00
N VAL A 191 3.42 10.91 -21.29
CA VAL A 191 4.57 10.00 -21.30
C VAL A 191 4.77 9.37 -22.69
N ILE A 192 3.70 8.93 -23.34
CA ILE A 192 3.79 8.37 -24.70
C ILE A 192 4.25 9.43 -25.73
N ALA A 193 3.75 10.67 -25.62
CA ALA A 193 4.08 11.75 -26.55
C ALA A 193 5.49 12.30 -26.37
N THR A 194 5.97 12.41 -25.12
CA THR A 194 7.26 13.05 -24.80
C THR A 194 8.41 12.06 -24.66
N GLY A 195 8.10 10.79 -24.34
CA GLY A 195 9.11 9.78 -24.01
C GLY A 195 9.86 10.05 -22.70
N ASN A 196 9.32 10.91 -21.83
CA ASN A 196 9.93 11.26 -20.52
C ASN A 196 9.11 10.72 -19.35
N ASP A 197 9.78 10.51 -18.23
CA ASP A 197 9.12 10.16 -16.98
C ASP A 197 8.21 11.29 -16.51
N LEU A 198 7.08 10.93 -15.93
CA LEU A 198 6.12 11.85 -15.33
C LEU A 198 5.83 11.46 -13.89
N THR A 199 5.86 12.43 -12.99
CA THR A 199 5.33 12.27 -11.63
C THR A 199 4.16 13.21 -11.42
N ALA A 200 3.02 12.66 -11.03
CA ALA A 200 1.79 13.42 -10.79
C ALA A 200 1.10 12.97 -9.51
N LYS A 201 0.23 13.82 -8.96
CA LYS A 201 -0.71 13.45 -7.91
C LYS A 201 -2.11 13.44 -8.50
N VAL A 202 -2.82 12.34 -8.28
CA VAL A 202 -4.16 12.12 -8.81
C VAL A 202 -5.13 12.00 -7.64
N HIS A 203 -6.23 12.75 -7.70
CA HIS A 203 -7.29 12.70 -6.70
C HIS A 203 -8.42 11.83 -7.21
N VAL A 204 -8.75 10.76 -6.48
CA VAL A 204 -9.83 9.84 -6.83
C VAL A 204 -10.74 9.67 -5.63
N LYS A 205 -12.00 10.10 -5.73
CA LYS A 205 -12.95 10.14 -4.59
C LYS A 205 -12.34 10.89 -3.40
N SER A 206 -12.13 10.21 -2.29
CA SER A 206 -11.49 10.75 -1.08
C SER A 206 -10.00 10.42 -0.97
N GLY A 207 -9.45 9.70 -1.94
CA GLY A 207 -8.04 9.27 -1.95
C GLY A 207 -7.13 10.17 -2.79
N VAL A 208 -5.85 10.21 -2.42
CA VAL A 208 -4.79 10.90 -3.15
C VAL A 208 -3.70 9.88 -3.50
N TRP A 209 -3.41 9.77 -4.78
CA TRP A 209 -2.45 8.81 -5.30
C TRP A 209 -1.25 9.53 -5.90
N SER A 210 -0.05 9.12 -5.51
CA SER A 210 1.18 9.51 -6.20
C SER A 210 1.43 8.55 -7.34
N VAL A 211 1.48 9.08 -8.57
CA VAL A 211 1.69 8.31 -9.80
C VAL A 211 3.06 8.65 -10.35
N VAL A 212 3.90 7.64 -10.52
CA VAL A 212 5.13 7.75 -11.29
C VAL A 212 4.92 6.91 -12.55
N MET A 213 4.99 7.55 -13.71
CA MET A 213 4.80 6.88 -14.99
C MET A 213 6.05 7.04 -15.85
N THR A 214 6.60 5.90 -16.29
CA THR A 214 7.86 5.82 -17.02
C THR A 214 7.63 5.16 -18.38
N PRO A 215 8.18 5.68 -19.50
CA PRO A 215 8.00 5.07 -20.80
C PRO A 215 8.74 3.74 -20.91
N LEU A 216 8.13 2.76 -21.57
CA LEU A 216 8.77 1.54 -22.01
C LEU A 216 9.47 1.83 -23.36
N ALA A 217 10.75 2.22 -23.28
CA ALA A 217 11.54 2.55 -24.46
C ALA A 217 11.97 1.29 -25.24
N ALA A 218 11.86 1.36 -26.56
CA ALA A 218 12.58 0.49 -27.49
C ALA A 218 13.54 1.35 -28.32
N THR A 219 14.41 0.72 -29.12
CA THR A 219 15.54 1.35 -29.81
C THR A 219 15.14 2.61 -30.62
N ASP A 220 13.89 2.75 -31.09
CA ASP A 220 13.42 3.89 -31.92
C ASP A 220 11.99 4.37 -31.60
N SER A 221 11.32 3.82 -30.57
CA SER A 221 9.93 4.19 -30.25
C SER A 221 9.56 3.87 -28.81
N VAL A 222 8.55 4.57 -28.28
CA VAL A 222 7.92 4.22 -26.99
C VAL A 222 6.91 3.09 -27.28
N ARG A 223 7.10 1.94 -26.63
CA ARG A 223 6.22 0.75 -26.76
C ARG A 223 5.07 0.74 -25.78
N GLY A 224 5.09 1.65 -24.82
CA GLY A 224 4.10 1.69 -23.75
C GLY A 224 4.61 2.47 -22.56
N ALA A 225 3.94 2.32 -21.42
CA ALA A 225 4.35 2.96 -20.18
C ALA A 225 4.13 2.03 -18.97
N VAL A 226 4.94 2.20 -17.93
CA VAL A 226 4.72 1.58 -16.62
C VAL A 226 4.31 2.65 -15.64
N ALA A 227 3.18 2.46 -14.99
CA ALA A 227 2.69 3.30 -13.90
C ALA A 227 2.91 2.60 -12.55
N VAL A 228 3.55 3.29 -11.63
CA VAL A 228 3.62 2.90 -10.22
C VAL A 228 2.77 3.89 -9.43
N LEU A 229 1.78 3.36 -8.68
CA LEU A 229 0.83 4.17 -7.94
C LEU A 229 0.92 3.83 -6.45
N ARG A 230 1.10 4.86 -5.66
CA ARG A 230 1.16 4.78 -4.20
C ARG A 230 0.04 5.59 -3.59
N ASP A 231 -0.73 4.98 -2.69
CA ASP A 231 -1.67 5.72 -1.86
C ASP A 231 -0.90 6.63 -0.89
N VAL A 232 -1.12 7.92 -1.02
CA VAL A 232 -0.50 8.96 -0.18
C VAL A 232 -1.58 9.81 0.52
N THR A 233 -2.77 9.24 0.69
CA THR A 233 -3.94 9.94 1.24
C THR A 233 -3.65 10.46 2.65
N GLU A 234 -3.10 9.61 3.51
CA GLU A 234 -2.79 9.99 4.90
C GLU A 234 -1.64 10.99 4.97
N GLU A 235 -0.57 10.78 4.19
CA GLU A 235 0.55 11.72 4.12
C GLU A 235 0.08 13.10 3.62
N PHE A 236 -0.78 13.11 2.59
CA PHE A 236 -1.35 14.35 2.05
C PHE A 236 -2.27 15.04 3.04
N ARG A 237 -3.10 14.26 3.78
CA ARG A 237 -3.98 14.80 4.82
C ARG A 237 -3.18 15.43 5.96
N VAL A 238 -2.14 14.75 6.44
CA VAL A 238 -1.26 15.27 7.49
C VAL A 238 -0.53 16.54 7.03
N ASP A 239 0.03 16.56 5.81
CA ASP A 239 0.71 17.74 5.27
C ASP A 239 -0.26 18.94 5.10
N LYS A 240 -1.47 18.67 4.61
CA LYS A 240 -2.53 19.67 4.51
C LYS A 240 -2.90 20.22 5.89
N MET A 241 -3.17 19.34 6.86
CA MET A 241 -3.49 19.76 8.24
C MET A 241 -2.37 20.62 8.83
N ARG A 242 -1.10 20.26 8.59
CA ARG A 242 0.05 21.07 9.05
C ARG A 242 0.10 22.43 8.39
N LYS A 243 -0.13 22.54 7.09
CA LYS A 243 -0.17 23.82 6.36
C LYS A 243 -1.33 24.69 6.84
N ASP A 244 -2.52 24.11 6.99
CA ASP A 244 -3.70 24.81 7.48
C ASP A 244 -3.49 25.29 8.92
N PHE A 245 -2.85 24.48 9.77
CA PHE A 245 -2.47 24.87 11.12
C PHE A 245 -1.58 26.12 11.15
N VAL A 246 -0.47 26.13 10.39
CA VAL A 246 0.44 27.29 10.33
C VAL A 246 -0.27 28.56 9.79
N ALA A 247 -1.10 28.41 8.76
CA ALA A 247 -1.88 29.50 8.21
C ALA A 247 -2.86 30.08 9.25
N ASN A 248 -3.60 29.21 9.95
CA ASN A 248 -4.57 29.61 10.96
C ASN A 248 -3.91 30.29 12.18
N VAL A 249 -2.79 29.75 12.67
CA VAL A 249 -1.99 30.39 13.74
C VAL A 249 -1.59 31.80 13.34
N SER A 250 -1.08 31.96 12.11
CA SER A 250 -0.66 33.28 11.61
C SER A 250 -1.81 34.27 11.55
N HIS A 251 -2.99 33.82 11.15
CA HIS A 251 -4.20 34.66 11.12
C HIS A 251 -4.69 35.03 12.51
N GLU A 252 -4.76 34.06 13.45
CA GLU A 252 -5.25 34.29 14.82
C GLU A 252 -4.31 35.17 15.66
N ILE A 253 -3.00 35.22 15.31
CA ILE A 253 -2.02 36.14 15.92
C ILE A 253 -2.09 37.53 15.28
N ARG A 254 -2.21 37.59 13.95
CA ARG A 254 -2.15 38.89 13.22
C ARG A 254 -3.27 39.84 13.60
N THR A 255 -4.49 39.33 13.74
CA THR A 255 -5.67 40.14 14.04
C THR A 255 -5.55 40.90 15.36
N PRO A 256 -5.31 40.27 16.53
CA PRO A 256 -5.16 40.99 17.80
C PRO A 256 -3.92 41.89 17.81
N LEU A 257 -2.81 41.46 17.16
CA LEU A 257 -1.61 42.29 17.07
C LEU A 257 -1.86 43.59 16.32
N SER A 258 -2.58 43.53 15.17
CA SER A 258 -2.97 44.74 14.43
C SER A 258 -3.89 45.65 15.22
N MET A 259 -4.79 45.09 16.07
CA MET A 259 -5.64 45.88 16.96
C MET A 259 -4.79 46.58 18.04
N VAL A 260 -3.89 45.86 18.72
CA VAL A 260 -2.99 46.42 19.72
C VAL A 260 -2.14 47.55 19.11
N GLN A 261 -1.59 47.35 17.90
CA GLN A 261 -0.82 48.36 17.19
C GLN A 261 -1.67 49.58 16.86
N GLY A 262 -2.83 49.42 16.18
CA GLY A 262 -3.66 50.52 15.76
C GLY A 262 -4.22 51.35 16.93
N TYR A 263 -4.64 50.71 18.04
CA TYR A 263 -5.10 51.41 19.21
C TYR A 263 -3.95 52.11 19.98
N SER A 264 -2.74 51.52 19.94
CA SER A 264 -1.55 52.18 20.49
C SER A 264 -1.16 53.42 19.68
N GLU A 265 -1.21 53.33 18.35
CA GLU A 265 -0.97 54.48 17.46
C GLU A 265 -2.03 55.58 17.68
N ALA A 266 -3.31 55.19 17.79
CA ALA A 266 -4.40 56.17 18.11
C ALA A 266 -4.18 56.90 19.45
N LEU A 267 -3.64 56.23 20.46
CA LEU A 267 -3.26 56.86 21.73
C LEU A 267 -2.03 57.75 21.60
N MET A 268 -1.04 57.38 20.79
CA MET A 268 0.16 58.19 20.54
C MET A 268 -0.13 59.45 19.73
N ASP A 269 -1.07 59.39 18.81
CA ASP A 269 -1.49 60.50 17.95
C ASP A 269 -2.58 61.41 18.58
N ASP A 270 -2.87 61.20 19.90
CA ASP A 270 -3.90 61.94 20.64
C ASP A 270 -5.29 61.94 19.98
N ILE A 271 -5.63 60.86 19.24
CA ILE A 271 -6.93 60.71 18.57
C ILE A 271 -8.06 60.61 19.61
N ALA A 272 -7.80 60.01 20.78
CA ALA A 272 -8.76 59.94 21.90
C ALA A 272 -8.83 61.28 22.60
N ALA A 273 -9.92 61.99 22.37
CA ALA A 273 -10.12 63.36 22.86
C ALA A 273 -10.47 63.45 24.36
N SER A 274 -11.02 62.39 24.95
CA SER A 274 -11.43 62.34 26.35
C SER A 274 -10.67 61.33 27.18
N PRO A 275 -10.56 61.49 28.52
CA PRO A 275 -10.00 60.47 29.42
C PRO A 275 -10.75 59.14 29.34
N GLU A 276 -12.05 59.19 29.09
CA GLU A 276 -12.92 58.00 28.96
C GLU A 276 -12.56 57.25 27.68
N GLU A 277 -12.44 57.89 26.54
CA GLU A 277 -12.01 57.29 25.26
C GLU A 277 -10.61 56.67 25.37
N ARG A 278 -9.66 57.38 26.02
CA ARG A 278 -8.32 56.83 26.28
C ARG A 278 -8.38 55.53 27.12
N ARG A 279 -9.26 55.48 28.13
CA ARG A 279 -9.44 54.30 28.97
C ARG A 279 -10.05 53.15 28.18
N GLU A 280 -10.99 53.41 27.27
CA GLU A 280 -11.56 52.38 26.39
C GLU A 280 -10.49 51.80 25.46
N LEU A 281 -9.65 52.63 24.81
CA LEU A 281 -8.57 52.14 23.95
C LEU A 281 -7.54 51.29 24.74
N VAL A 282 -7.15 51.75 25.94
CA VAL A 282 -6.27 50.98 26.83
C VAL A 282 -6.91 49.65 27.25
N GLN A 283 -8.22 49.65 27.51
CA GLN A 283 -8.93 48.40 27.86
C GLN A 283 -8.91 47.42 26.69
N VAL A 284 -9.13 47.88 25.46
CA VAL A 284 -9.05 47.00 24.26
C VAL A 284 -7.64 46.42 24.09
N ILE A 285 -6.58 47.26 24.24
CA ILE A 285 -5.19 46.81 24.19
C ILE A 285 -4.93 45.73 25.24
N HIS A 286 -5.38 45.94 26.47
CA HIS A 286 -5.23 45.01 27.58
C HIS A 286 -5.94 43.67 27.27
N ASP A 287 -7.20 43.71 26.83
CA ASP A 287 -8.01 42.55 26.55
C ASP A 287 -7.44 41.70 25.40
N GLU A 288 -6.95 42.35 24.31
CA GLU A 288 -6.30 41.64 23.20
C GLU A 288 -4.94 41.08 23.62
N SER A 289 -4.18 41.75 24.50
CA SER A 289 -2.93 41.21 25.06
C SER A 289 -3.19 39.96 25.88
N LEU A 290 -4.22 39.94 26.73
CA LEU A 290 -4.64 38.76 27.51
C LEU A 290 -5.11 37.61 26.57
N ARG A 291 -5.81 37.98 25.51
CA ARG A 291 -6.25 37.02 24.49
C ARG A 291 -5.06 36.37 23.78
N MET A 292 -4.04 37.15 23.38
CA MET A 292 -2.80 36.64 22.78
C MET A 292 -2.05 35.70 23.75
N GLY A 293 -1.97 36.11 25.04
CA GLY A 293 -1.33 35.26 26.05
C GLY A 293 -2.01 33.90 26.19
N ARG A 294 -3.35 33.83 26.18
CA ARG A 294 -4.12 32.58 26.18
C ARG A 294 -3.86 31.78 24.90
N LEU A 295 -3.88 32.40 23.73
CA LEU A 295 -3.62 31.74 22.45
C LEU A 295 -2.23 31.07 22.42
N VAL A 296 -1.19 31.80 22.86
CA VAL A 296 0.18 31.26 22.92
C VAL A 296 0.26 30.09 23.89
N LYS A 297 -0.38 30.18 25.06
CA LYS A 297 -0.44 29.07 26.02
C LYS A 297 -1.13 27.84 25.42
N ASP A 298 -2.29 28.03 24.79
CA ASP A 298 -3.04 26.95 24.13
C ASP A 298 -2.22 26.28 23.03
N LEU A 299 -1.47 27.03 22.23
CA LEU A 299 -0.57 26.53 21.20
C LEU A 299 0.59 25.71 21.79
N LEU A 300 1.20 26.20 22.87
CA LEU A 300 2.30 25.47 23.53
C LEU A 300 1.81 24.17 24.18
N ASP A 301 0.64 24.22 24.85
CA ASP A 301 0.01 23.03 25.42
C ASP A 301 -0.28 22.00 24.31
N LEU A 302 -0.87 22.43 23.20
CA LEU A 302 -1.18 21.55 22.07
C LEU A 302 0.11 20.94 21.46
N ALA A 303 1.15 21.74 21.24
CA ALA A 303 2.42 21.28 20.70
C ALA A 303 3.09 20.23 21.60
N ARG A 304 3.01 20.42 22.96
CA ARG A 304 3.52 19.44 23.91
C ARG A 304 2.73 18.13 23.90
N MET A 305 1.39 18.22 23.77
CA MET A 305 0.52 17.05 23.65
C MET A 305 0.85 16.21 22.41
N GLU A 306 1.03 16.87 21.26
CA GLU A 306 1.35 16.21 19.98
C GLU A 306 2.73 15.54 19.97
N ALA A 307 3.69 16.18 20.62
CA ALA A 307 5.04 15.64 20.75
C ALA A 307 5.13 14.50 21.79
N GLY A 308 4.02 14.17 22.49
CA GLY A 308 4.01 13.17 23.55
C GLY A 308 4.72 13.65 24.85
N TYR A 309 5.02 14.95 24.93
CA TYR A 309 5.71 15.54 26.11
C TYR A 309 4.73 16.11 27.14
N LEU A 310 3.46 15.69 27.10
CA LEU A 310 2.51 16.08 28.14
C LEU A 310 2.80 15.26 29.40
N GLU A 311 3.42 15.89 30.39
CA GLU A 311 3.53 15.29 31.71
C GLU A 311 2.16 15.37 32.41
N MET A 312 1.59 14.21 32.73
CA MET A 312 0.34 14.07 33.49
C MET A 312 0.66 13.76 34.92
N ASN A 313 0.07 14.53 35.85
CA ASN A 313 0.21 14.29 37.26
C ASN A 313 -1.02 13.54 37.81
N PHE A 314 -1.04 12.22 37.57
CA PHE A 314 -2.14 11.39 38.01
C PHE A 314 -2.18 11.19 39.54
N GLN A 315 -3.31 11.51 40.16
CA GLN A 315 -3.55 11.36 41.60
C GLN A 315 -4.98 10.85 41.83
N HIS A 316 -5.24 10.35 43.03
CA HIS A 316 -6.62 10.11 43.44
C HIS A 316 -7.37 11.44 43.50
N LEU A 317 -8.45 11.54 42.70
CA LEU A 317 -9.17 12.78 42.50
C LEU A 317 -10.64 12.66 42.87
N ASP A 318 -11.07 13.52 43.79
CA ASP A 318 -12.47 13.74 44.11
C ASP A 318 -13.11 14.63 43.05
N MET A 319 -13.92 14.01 42.20
CA MET A 319 -14.59 14.71 41.09
C MET A 319 -15.66 15.67 41.57
N ASN A 320 -16.34 15.36 42.69
CA ASN A 320 -17.35 16.26 43.25
C ASN A 320 -16.72 17.56 43.78
N ALA A 321 -15.54 17.45 44.40
CA ALA A 321 -14.78 18.62 44.84
C ALA A 321 -14.31 19.47 43.62
N LEU A 322 -13.85 18.83 42.56
CA LEU A 322 -13.45 19.51 41.31
C LEU A 322 -14.64 20.21 40.65
N LEU A 323 -15.74 19.52 40.45
CA LEU A 323 -16.97 20.08 39.83
C LEU A 323 -17.52 21.26 40.68
N SER A 324 -17.50 21.15 42.02
CA SER A 324 -17.90 22.24 42.93
C SER A 324 -16.99 23.46 42.81
N ARG A 325 -15.69 23.28 42.59
CA ARG A 325 -14.73 24.36 42.36
C ARG A 325 -15.01 25.08 41.05
N VAL A 326 -15.22 24.33 39.96
CA VAL A 326 -15.58 24.87 38.66
C VAL A 326 -16.92 25.59 38.71
N TYR A 327 -17.96 24.99 39.31
CA TYR A 327 -19.27 25.61 39.46
C TYR A 327 -19.17 26.97 40.18
N ARG A 328 -18.46 27.06 41.31
CA ARG A 328 -18.28 28.33 42.04
C ARG A 328 -17.56 29.40 41.21
N LYS A 329 -16.58 29.02 40.41
CA LYS A 329 -15.84 29.91 39.52
C LYS A 329 -16.76 30.56 38.50
N PHE A 330 -17.70 29.81 37.92
CA PHE A 330 -18.60 30.28 36.88
C PHE A 330 -19.91 30.86 37.39
N ALA A 331 -20.32 30.61 38.64
CA ALA A 331 -21.59 31.08 39.19
C ALA A 331 -21.74 32.60 39.15
N ALA A 332 -20.67 33.36 39.47
CA ALA A 332 -20.70 34.84 39.43
C ALA A 332 -20.85 35.35 38.01
N LEU A 333 -20.11 34.79 37.02
CA LEU A 333 -20.19 35.17 35.62
C LEU A 333 -21.55 34.83 35.01
N ALA A 334 -22.11 33.66 35.34
CA ALA A 334 -23.43 33.24 34.87
C ALA A 334 -24.51 34.20 35.39
N LYS A 335 -24.43 34.61 36.67
CA LYS A 335 -25.35 35.60 37.28
C LYS A 335 -25.27 36.97 36.60
N GLU A 336 -24.05 37.44 36.32
CA GLU A 336 -23.83 38.72 35.57
C GLU A 336 -24.46 38.69 34.20
N ARG A 337 -24.38 37.53 33.50
CA ARG A 337 -24.99 37.35 32.17
C ARG A 337 -26.46 36.93 32.21
N GLN A 338 -27.07 36.87 33.38
CA GLN A 338 -28.45 36.40 33.60
C GLN A 338 -28.73 35.00 33.08
N ILE A 339 -27.76 34.09 33.23
CA ILE A 339 -27.87 32.69 32.87
C ILE A 339 -28.07 31.86 34.13
N ALA A 340 -29.05 30.93 34.12
CA ALA A 340 -29.32 30.06 35.24
C ALA A 340 -28.29 28.91 35.23
N LEU A 341 -27.34 28.93 36.15
CA LEU A 341 -26.35 27.85 36.29
C LEU A 341 -26.78 26.89 37.39
N SER A 342 -26.91 25.61 37.08
CA SER A 342 -27.25 24.53 38.01
C SER A 342 -26.16 23.46 38.05
N LYS A 343 -26.07 22.73 39.16
CA LYS A 343 -25.21 21.54 39.28
C LYS A 343 -26.05 20.41 39.86
N SER A 344 -25.97 19.25 39.21
CA SER A 344 -26.64 18.02 39.66
C SER A 344 -25.60 16.92 39.84
N GLU A 345 -25.54 16.34 41.03
CA GLU A 345 -24.66 15.22 41.39
C GLU A 345 -25.55 14.06 41.82
N GLU A 346 -25.57 12.99 41.06
CA GLU A 346 -26.37 11.81 41.36
C GLU A 346 -25.69 10.87 42.36
N ASP A 347 -24.32 10.90 42.42
CA ASP A 347 -23.51 10.10 43.34
C ASP A 347 -22.64 11.00 44.22
N PRO A 348 -22.76 10.92 45.54
CA PRO A 348 -21.96 11.71 46.48
C PRO A 348 -20.47 11.32 46.53
N SER A 349 -20.08 10.23 45.90
CA SER A 349 -18.72 9.66 45.94
C SER A 349 -18.14 9.35 44.57
N LEU A 350 -18.01 10.38 43.70
CA LEU A 350 -17.37 10.25 42.42
C LEU A 350 -15.84 10.38 42.53
N MET A 351 -15.14 9.25 42.59
CA MET A 351 -13.68 9.20 42.75
C MET A 351 -13.03 8.62 41.46
N LEU A 352 -11.99 9.28 40.96
CA LEU A 352 -11.06 8.73 40.02
C LEU A 352 -9.82 8.23 40.72
N GLU A 353 -9.39 6.98 40.47
CA GLU A 353 -8.16 6.44 41.03
C GLU A 353 -6.92 7.16 40.48
N ALA A 354 -6.98 7.60 39.24
CA ALA A 354 -5.91 8.33 38.57
C ALA A 354 -6.49 9.43 37.71
N GLY A 355 -6.45 10.66 38.20
CA GLY A 355 -6.85 11.87 37.46
C GLY A 355 -5.87 13.00 37.70
N ASP A 356 -5.59 13.79 36.68
CA ASP A 356 -4.87 15.06 36.80
C ASP A 356 -5.88 16.17 37.01
N GLY A 357 -5.97 16.64 38.26
CA GLY A 357 -6.98 17.63 38.70
C GLY A 357 -6.84 18.97 37.93
N ASP A 358 -5.64 19.42 37.67
CA ASP A 358 -5.39 20.70 36.95
C ASP A 358 -5.81 20.59 35.49
N ARG A 359 -5.51 19.46 34.85
CA ARG A 359 -5.90 19.22 33.47
C ARG A 359 -7.39 19.00 33.30
N LEU A 360 -8.03 18.28 34.23
CA LEU A 360 -9.50 18.12 34.22
C LEU A 360 -10.21 19.44 34.55
N GLU A 361 -9.64 20.28 35.42
CA GLU A 361 -10.17 21.64 35.65
C GLU A 361 -10.05 22.50 34.34
N GLN A 362 -8.96 22.37 33.61
CA GLN A 362 -8.79 23.01 32.29
C GLN A 362 -9.86 22.54 31.29
N VAL A 363 -10.15 21.24 31.24
CA VAL A 363 -11.21 20.65 30.40
C VAL A 363 -12.57 21.26 30.73
N LEU A 364 -12.96 21.20 32.00
CA LEU A 364 -14.25 21.72 32.45
C LEU A 364 -14.36 23.23 32.24
N THR A 365 -13.29 23.98 32.50
CA THR A 365 -13.24 25.45 32.25
C THR A 365 -13.47 25.76 30.76
N ASN A 366 -12.81 25.04 29.84
CA ASN A 366 -12.98 25.28 28.40
C ASN A 366 -14.41 24.99 27.95
N LEU A 367 -15.03 23.94 28.43
CA LEU A 367 -16.42 23.61 28.10
C LEU A 367 -17.41 24.59 28.72
N MET A 368 -17.22 25.00 29.96
CA MET A 368 -18.06 25.99 30.65
C MET A 368 -17.95 27.38 29.97
N ASP A 369 -16.72 27.81 29.61
CA ASP A 369 -16.53 29.05 28.86
C ASP A 369 -17.25 28.99 27.51
N ASN A 370 -17.22 27.82 26.83
CA ASN A 370 -17.94 27.62 25.58
C ASN A 370 -19.47 27.72 25.79
N ALA A 371 -20.00 27.03 26.80
CA ALA A 371 -21.41 27.06 27.13
C ALA A 371 -21.88 28.51 27.46
N LEU A 372 -21.16 29.22 28.34
CA LEU A 372 -21.50 30.62 28.70
C LEU A 372 -21.41 31.61 27.53
N ARG A 373 -20.57 31.33 26.55
CA ARG A 373 -20.43 32.18 25.34
C ARG A 373 -21.60 32.02 24.39
N HIS A 374 -22.15 30.83 24.29
CA HIS A 374 -23.17 30.48 23.30
C HIS A 374 -24.59 30.45 23.86
N THR A 375 -24.75 30.52 25.18
CA THR A 375 -26.04 30.57 25.87
C THR A 375 -26.55 32.03 25.95
N PRO A 376 -27.76 32.33 25.51
CA PRO A 376 -28.33 33.65 25.64
C PRO A 376 -28.76 33.98 27.07
N SER A 377 -28.92 35.25 27.37
CA SER A 377 -29.51 35.71 28.64
C SER A 377 -30.91 35.15 28.82
N GLY A 378 -31.23 34.67 30.01
CA GLY A 378 -32.50 34.06 30.38
C GLY A 378 -32.56 32.52 30.22
N ALA A 379 -31.55 31.92 29.57
CA ALA A 379 -31.45 30.47 29.40
C ALA A 379 -30.64 29.81 30.49
N SER A 380 -30.50 28.47 30.45
CA SER A 380 -29.84 27.69 31.50
C SER A 380 -28.60 26.92 30.99
N ILE A 381 -27.70 26.65 31.95
CA ILE A 381 -26.57 25.71 31.83
C ILE A 381 -26.63 24.74 32.99
N GLU A 382 -26.56 23.45 32.74
CA GLU A 382 -26.51 22.41 33.77
C GLU A 382 -25.19 21.65 33.69
N LEU A 383 -24.52 21.51 34.82
CA LEU A 383 -23.37 20.63 35.01
C LEU A 383 -23.84 19.38 35.78
N ARG A 384 -23.86 18.23 35.09
CA ARG A 384 -24.34 16.96 35.64
C ARG A 384 -23.19 15.96 35.70
N ALA A 385 -23.11 15.18 36.78
CA ALA A 385 -22.18 14.07 36.89
C ALA A 385 -22.82 12.86 37.52
N SER A 386 -22.55 11.69 36.98
CA SER A 386 -23.07 10.41 37.46
C SER A 386 -22.06 9.27 37.20
N ARG A 387 -22.27 8.17 37.90
CA ARG A 387 -21.55 6.92 37.66
C ARG A 387 -22.32 6.08 36.66
N VAL A 388 -21.63 5.54 35.67
CA VAL A 388 -22.20 4.69 34.61
C VAL A 388 -21.40 3.40 34.55
N GLU A 389 -22.09 2.28 34.55
CA GLU A 389 -21.50 0.96 34.32
C GLU A 389 -21.52 0.65 32.81
N LYS A 390 -20.37 0.26 32.27
CA LYS A 390 -20.23 -0.23 30.89
C LYS A 390 -19.65 -1.64 30.86
N ASP A 391 -19.72 -2.32 29.75
CA ASP A 391 -19.22 -3.69 29.57
C ASP A 391 -17.76 -3.87 30.02
N ASP A 392 -17.00 -2.78 30.04
CA ASP A 392 -15.58 -2.74 30.34
C ASP A 392 -15.23 -2.12 31.69
N GLY A 393 -16.21 -1.85 32.56
CA GLY A 393 -16.01 -1.36 33.92
C GLY A 393 -16.82 -0.12 34.27
N GLU A 394 -16.52 0.44 35.46
CA GLU A 394 -17.16 1.66 35.95
C GLU A 394 -16.55 2.91 35.32
N TRP A 395 -17.41 3.84 34.93
CA TRP A 395 -17.07 5.13 34.33
C TRP A 395 -17.75 6.27 35.06
N ILE A 396 -17.11 7.44 35.06
CA ILE A 396 -17.73 8.69 35.44
C ILE A 396 -18.18 9.41 34.18
N GLU A 397 -19.47 9.67 34.08
CA GLU A 397 -20.05 10.51 33.03
C GLU A 397 -20.19 11.94 33.58
N ILE A 398 -19.70 12.92 32.81
CA ILE A 398 -19.86 14.33 33.06
C ILE A 398 -20.53 14.97 31.86
N GLN A 399 -21.64 15.64 32.08
CA GLN A 399 -22.40 16.33 31.05
C GLN A 399 -22.42 17.84 31.35
N ILE A 400 -22.16 18.62 30.30
CA ILE A 400 -22.39 20.06 30.30
C ILE A 400 -23.47 20.30 29.27
N ILE A 401 -24.64 20.73 29.75
CA ILE A 401 -25.87 20.92 28.96
C ILE A 401 -26.12 22.42 28.91
N ASP A 402 -26.15 22.99 27.73
CA ASP A 402 -26.49 24.39 27.51
C ASP A 402 -27.75 24.53 26.63
N GLU A 403 -28.56 25.54 26.91
CA GLU A 403 -29.68 25.98 26.08
C GLU A 403 -29.24 27.10 25.13
N GLY A 404 -28.13 26.87 24.44
CA GLY A 404 -27.53 27.80 23.49
C GLY A 404 -28.13 27.74 22.10
N GLN A 405 -27.46 28.37 21.17
CA GLN A 405 -27.90 28.40 19.76
C GLN A 405 -27.81 27.05 19.03
N GLY A 406 -27.16 26.05 19.63
CA GLY A 406 -26.90 24.77 19.03
C GLY A 406 -25.83 24.81 17.91
N ILE A 407 -25.46 23.60 17.43
CA ILE A 407 -24.44 23.37 16.42
C ILE A 407 -25.09 22.67 15.23
N PRO A 408 -24.87 23.14 13.97
CA PRO A 408 -25.36 22.45 12.78
C PRO A 408 -24.85 21.00 12.70
N PRO A 409 -25.68 20.04 12.23
CA PRO A 409 -25.25 18.65 12.09
C PRO A 409 -24.03 18.44 11.23
N GLU A 410 -23.84 19.27 10.19
CA GLU A 410 -22.67 19.29 9.32
C GLU A 410 -21.38 19.69 10.04
N ASP A 411 -21.47 20.49 11.12
CA ASP A 411 -20.32 20.98 11.88
C ASP A 411 -19.92 20.02 13.00
N LEU A 412 -20.85 19.22 13.54
CA LEU A 412 -20.63 18.33 14.70
C LEU A 412 -19.42 17.40 14.57
N PRO A 413 -19.12 16.78 13.40
CA PRO A 413 -17.95 15.93 13.26
C PRO A 413 -16.62 16.67 13.41
N TYR A 414 -16.61 17.99 13.20
CA TYR A 414 -15.41 18.81 13.09
C TYR A 414 -15.15 19.73 14.29
N ILE A 415 -16.09 19.83 15.26
CA ILE A 415 -15.96 20.78 16.40
C ILE A 415 -14.74 20.53 17.28
N PHE A 416 -14.19 19.33 17.27
CA PHE A 416 -12.97 18.99 18.01
C PHE A 416 -11.69 19.16 17.18
N GLU A 417 -11.82 19.56 15.91
CA GLU A 417 -10.67 19.87 15.05
C GLU A 417 -10.07 21.24 15.45
N ARG A 418 -8.76 21.38 15.24
CA ARG A 418 -8.02 22.61 15.57
C ARG A 418 -8.48 23.77 14.73
N PHE A 419 -8.66 24.94 15.36
CA PHE A 419 -9.11 26.18 14.72
C PHE A 419 -10.47 26.09 14.03
N TYR A 420 -11.20 24.99 14.23
CA TYR A 420 -12.52 24.88 13.66
C TYR A 420 -13.48 25.89 14.30
N LYS A 421 -14.22 26.60 13.48
CA LYS A 421 -15.24 27.58 13.89
C LYS A 421 -16.41 27.43 12.91
N ALA A 422 -17.62 27.21 13.39
CA ALA A 422 -18.81 27.20 12.56
C ALA A 422 -18.97 28.52 11.79
N ASP A 423 -19.40 28.45 10.52
CA ASP A 423 -19.42 29.62 9.62
C ASP A 423 -20.21 30.84 10.13
N LYS A 424 -21.23 30.60 10.96
CA LYS A 424 -22.01 31.70 11.60
C LYS A 424 -21.21 32.48 12.65
N ALA A 425 -20.21 31.83 13.27
CA ALA A 425 -19.31 32.49 14.24
C ALA A 425 -18.26 33.37 13.52
N ARG A 426 -17.89 33.09 12.29
CA ARG A 426 -16.99 33.91 11.45
C ARG A 426 -17.59 35.29 11.10
N LYS A 427 -18.93 35.37 10.88
CA LYS A 427 -19.61 36.58 10.43
C LYS A 427 -19.93 37.59 11.54
N ARG A 428 -19.87 37.20 12.79
CA ARG A 428 -20.18 38.08 13.94
C ARG A 428 -18.90 38.51 14.65
N GLY A 429 -18.09 39.34 14.11
CA GLY A 429 -16.83 39.94 14.58
C GLY A 429 -16.61 40.22 16.07
N ALA A 430 -17.39 39.67 16.99
CA ALA A 430 -17.30 39.83 18.43
C ALA A 430 -16.81 38.57 19.11
N SER A 431 -15.62 38.62 19.70
CA SER A 431 -15.06 37.70 20.73
C SER A 431 -15.10 36.19 20.43
N GLY A 432 -14.78 35.81 19.23
CA GLY A 432 -14.66 34.40 18.87
C GLY A 432 -13.51 33.72 19.61
N GLY A 433 -13.73 32.54 20.17
CA GLY A 433 -12.68 31.70 20.76
C GLY A 433 -11.58 31.37 19.73
N THR A 434 -10.44 30.90 20.23
CA THR A 434 -9.27 30.54 19.41
C THR A 434 -9.54 29.36 18.48
N GLY A 435 -10.59 28.57 18.72
CA GLY A 435 -10.86 27.29 18.05
C GLY A 435 -9.92 26.17 18.50
N LEU A 436 -9.13 26.39 19.56
CA LEU A 436 -8.21 25.40 20.12
C LEU A 436 -8.79 24.71 21.37
N GLY A 437 -9.72 25.38 22.09
CA GLY A 437 -10.22 24.90 23.37
C GLY A 437 -10.83 23.49 23.33
N LEU A 438 -11.68 23.19 22.33
CA LEU A 438 -12.28 21.84 22.19
C LEU A 438 -11.27 20.78 21.75
N ALA A 439 -10.29 21.15 20.93
CA ALA A 439 -9.20 20.23 20.55
C ALA A 439 -8.32 19.88 21.77
N ILE A 440 -8.02 20.86 22.62
CA ILE A 440 -7.31 20.62 23.89
C ILE A 440 -8.13 19.72 24.80
N VAL A 441 -9.42 19.96 24.93
CA VAL A 441 -10.35 19.13 25.73
C VAL A 441 -10.28 17.68 25.26
N LYS A 442 -10.43 17.41 23.95
CA LYS A 442 -10.36 16.05 23.39
C LYS A 442 -9.03 15.37 23.72
N ASN A 443 -7.91 16.05 23.50
CA ASN A 443 -6.58 15.49 23.78
C ASN A 443 -6.37 15.18 25.28
N LEU A 444 -6.82 16.06 26.18
CA LEU A 444 -6.71 15.83 27.63
C LEU A 444 -7.58 14.68 28.08
N ILE A 445 -8.80 14.54 27.57
CA ILE A 445 -9.69 13.43 27.89
C ILE A 445 -9.12 12.09 27.37
N VAL A 446 -8.60 12.08 26.15
CA VAL A 446 -7.92 10.89 25.59
C VAL A 446 -6.69 10.52 26.43
N ALA A 447 -5.91 11.50 26.89
CA ALA A 447 -4.76 11.26 27.76
C ALA A 447 -5.16 10.66 29.13
N HIS A 448 -6.39 10.86 29.60
CA HIS A 448 -6.99 10.20 30.78
C HIS A 448 -7.62 8.83 30.45
N GLY A 449 -7.50 8.33 29.19
CA GLY A 449 -8.15 7.09 28.76
C GLY A 449 -9.67 7.21 28.56
N GLY A 450 -10.17 8.45 28.54
CA GLY A 450 -11.59 8.77 28.39
C GLY A 450 -12.02 9.05 26.97
N THR A 451 -13.31 9.34 26.83
CA THR A 451 -13.92 9.78 25.56
C THR A 451 -14.77 11.02 25.77
N ILE A 452 -14.88 11.85 24.73
CA ILE A 452 -15.77 13.01 24.71
C ILE A 452 -16.63 12.99 23.46
N GLY A 453 -17.90 13.34 23.58
CA GLY A 453 -18.86 13.50 22.49
C GLY A 453 -19.70 14.76 22.67
N ALA A 454 -20.43 15.13 21.62
CA ALA A 454 -21.40 16.21 21.64
C ALA A 454 -22.67 15.82 20.91
N VAL A 455 -23.82 16.19 21.46
CA VAL A 455 -25.13 16.12 20.82
C VAL A 455 -25.71 17.54 20.81
N SER A 456 -26.19 17.98 19.68
CA SER A 456 -26.66 19.35 19.57
C SER A 456 -27.81 19.47 18.55
N GLU A 457 -28.74 20.39 18.85
CA GLU A 457 -29.85 20.75 17.98
C GLU A 457 -29.95 22.28 17.87
N ILE A 458 -30.07 22.77 16.65
CA ILE A 458 -30.14 24.23 16.41
C ILE A 458 -31.35 24.85 17.10
N GLY A 459 -31.10 25.85 17.94
CA GLY A 459 -32.13 26.58 18.69
C GLY A 459 -32.61 25.88 19.97
N VAL A 460 -32.12 24.67 20.26
CA VAL A 460 -32.40 23.95 21.52
C VAL A 460 -31.20 24.01 22.45
N GLY A 461 -30.00 23.72 21.94
CA GLY A 461 -28.75 23.79 22.73
C GLY A 461 -27.76 22.68 22.38
N THR A 462 -26.75 22.52 23.26
CA THR A 462 -25.69 21.53 23.11
C THR A 462 -25.46 20.78 24.42
N THR A 463 -25.24 19.47 24.32
CA THR A 463 -24.79 18.61 25.42
C THR A 463 -23.41 18.04 25.08
N PHE A 464 -22.39 18.45 25.84
CA PHE A 464 -21.09 17.79 25.82
C PHE A 464 -21.05 16.69 26.86
N THR A 465 -20.69 15.47 26.50
CA THR A 465 -20.59 14.31 27.35
C THR A 465 -19.17 13.82 27.44
N ILE A 466 -18.59 13.79 28.61
CA ILE A 466 -17.26 13.23 28.93
C ILE A 466 -17.46 11.92 29.66
N LEU A 467 -16.70 10.90 29.28
CA LEU A 467 -16.63 9.61 29.98
C LEU A 467 -15.19 9.37 30.43
N LEU A 468 -14.98 9.16 31.72
CA LEU A 468 -13.67 8.88 32.30
C LEU A 468 -13.72 7.52 33.01
N PRO A 469 -12.77 6.59 32.79
CA PRO A 469 -12.70 5.33 33.49
C PRO A 469 -12.34 5.59 34.96
N THR A 470 -13.03 4.93 35.94
CA THR A 470 -12.72 5.09 37.37
C THR A 470 -11.36 4.53 37.73
N THR A 471 -10.91 3.47 37.02
CA THR A 471 -9.62 2.80 37.22
C THR A 471 -8.73 2.96 35.99
N THR A 472 -7.44 3.18 36.19
CA THR A 472 -6.48 3.20 35.08
C THR A 472 -6.35 1.82 34.46
N ARG A 473 -6.68 1.68 33.18
CA ARG A 473 -6.19 0.56 32.38
C ARG A 473 -4.68 0.75 32.17
N SER A 474 -3.87 -0.14 32.72
CA SER A 474 -2.49 -0.25 32.28
C SER A 474 -2.53 -0.49 30.77
N ALA A 475 -2.04 0.46 29.97
CA ALA A 475 -1.81 0.25 28.55
C ALA A 475 -0.89 -0.97 28.44
N SER A 476 -1.46 -2.12 28.06
CA SER A 476 -0.66 -3.26 27.65
C SER A 476 0.11 -2.85 26.42
N SER A 477 1.41 -2.76 26.61
CA SER A 477 2.47 -2.51 25.63
C SER A 477 2.35 -3.32 24.32
#